data_fab302bccf90ce04e28e5567b0b31a2b
#
_entry.id   fab302bccf90ce04e28e5567b0b31a2b
#
_cell.length_a   1.000
_cell.length_b   1.000
_cell.length_c   1.000
_cell.angle_alpha   90.00
_cell.angle_beta   90.00
_cell.angle_gamma   90.00
#
_symmetry.space_group_name_H-M   'P 1'
#
loop_
_entity.id
_entity.type
_entity.pdbx_description
1 polymer ?
#
loop_
_entity_poly.entity_id
_entity_poly.type
_entity_poly.pdbx_seq_one_letter_code
_entity_poly.pdbx_strand_id
1 'polypeptide(L)'
;MNTRVDPALTAGNRKALAAYRPTHFAWACEAGVATITLNRPERKNPLTFESYAELRDLFRALKYASDVHAVVIVGAGDNFCSGGDVHEIIGPLVQLRAPELLMFTRMTGDLVLAMRACPQPIVAAVDGV
;
A
#
# COMPACT_ATOMS: atom_id res chain seq x y z
N MET A 1 25.23 -2.89 30.39
CA MET A 1 25.91 -1.92 29.50
C MET A 1 24.88 -1.38 28.52
N ASN A 2 24.51 -0.13 28.68
CA ASN A 2 23.48 0.48 27.80
C ASN A 2 24.19 1.09 26.59
N THR A 3 24.42 0.30 25.56
CA THR A 3 24.95 0.80 24.28
C THR A 3 23.83 1.56 23.56
N ARG A 4 23.71 2.84 23.87
CA ARG A 4 22.87 3.73 23.06
C ARG A 4 23.48 3.79 21.67
N VAL A 5 22.74 3.29 20.70
CA VAL A 5 23.08 3.49 19.28
C VAL A 5 23.07 5.00 19.00
N ASP A 6 24.10 5.49 18.34
CA ASP A 6 24.18 6.90 17.94
C ASP A 6 22.93 7.27 17.12
N PRO A 7 22.17 8.30 17.53
CA PRO A 7 20.99 8.73 16.77
C PRO A 7 21.28 9.05 15.30
N ALA A 8 22.50 9.50 14.98
CA ALA A 8 22.88 9.77 13.60
C ALA A 8 22.85 8.51 12.72
N LEU A 9 23.13 7.33 13.28
CA LEU A 9 23.10 6.06 12.57
C LEU A 9 21.66 5.60 12.28
N THR A 10 20.69 6.10 13.01
CA THR A 10 19.27 5.70 12.87
C THR A 10 18.40 6.78 12.26
N ALA A 11 18.94 7.97 12.00
CA ALA A 11 18.18 9.13 11.53
C ALA A 11 17.43 8.85 10.21
N GLY A 12 18.04 8.12 9.28
CA GLY A 12 17.42 7.73 8.01
C GLY A 12 16.45 6.54 8.10
N ASN A 13 16.36 5.90 9.28
CA ASN A 13 15.59 4.68 9.48
C ASN A 13 14.33 4.92 10.35
N ARG A 14 13.92 6.16 10.49
CA ARG A 14 12.69 6.51 11.22
C ARG A 14 11.79 7.35 10.35
N LYS A 15 10.55 6.92 10.22
CA LYS A 15 9.53 7.62 9.45
C LYS A 15 8.22 7.63 10.22
N ALA A 16 7.66 8.81 10.44
CA ALA A 16 6.33 8.95 11.02
C ALA A 16 5.30 8.96 9.90
N LEU A 17 4.33 8.05 9.94
CA LEU A 17 3.31 7.88 8.91
C LEU A 17 1.90 8.16 9.40
N ALA A 18 1.69 8.47 10.69
CA ALA A 18 0.35 8.76 11.22
C ALA A 18 -0.36 9.90 10.45
N ALA A 19 0.39 10.92 10.05
CA ALA A 19 -0.13 12.07 9.31
C ALA A 19 -0.04 11.93 7.78
N TYR A 20 0.30 10.74 7.28
CA TYR A 20 0.36 10.47 5.84
C TYR A 20 -0.98 10.75 5.16
N ARG A 21 -0.93 11.28 3.95
CA ARG A 21 -2.13 11.64 3.17
C ARG A 21 -2.01 11.09 1.75
N PRO A 22 -2.50 9.89 1.50
CA PRO A 22 -2.55 9.34 0.15
C PRO A 22 -3.60 10.01 -0.72
N THR A 23 -3.46 9.83 -2.02
CA THR A 23 -4.40 10.35 -3.03
C THR A 23 -5.42 9.29 -3.46
N HIS A 24 -4.99 8.03 -3.61
CA HIS A 24 -5.76 6.99 -4.30
C HIS A 24 -6.40 5.96 -3.38
N PHE A 25 -6.31 6.15 -2.07
CA PHE A 25 -7.01 5.38 -1.04
C PHE A 25 -7.10 6.24 0.23
N ALA A 26 -7.85 5.80 1.21
CA ALA A 26 -7.89 6.48 2.51
C ALA A 26 -6.89 5.83 3.47
N TRP A 27 -6.33 6.64 4.34
CA TRP A 27 -5.39 6.22 5.38
C TRP A 27 -5.79 6.83 6.71
N ALA A 28 -5.83 6.02 7.74
CA ALA A 28 -5.98 6.46 9.11
C ALA A 28 -5.05 5.64 10.01
N CYS A 29 -4.44 6.27 11.00
CA CYS A 29 -3.61 5.58 11.98
C CYS A 29 -4.04 5.99 13.37
N GLU A 30 -4.45 5.02 14.18
CA GLU A 30 -4.91 5.24 15.55
C GLU A 30 -4.30 4.18 16.45
N ALA A 31 -3.67 4.62 17.55
CA ALA A 31 -3.01 3.73 18.52
C ALA A 31 -2.05 2.71 17.86
N GLY A 32 -1.32 3.12 16.83
CA GLY A 32 -0.37 2.27 16.12
C GLY A 32 -1.00 1.32 15.10
N VAL A 33 -2.31 1.31 14.93
CA VAL A 33 -3.01 0.53 13.91
C VAL A 33 -3.34 1.43 12.73
N ALA A 34 -2.74 1.14 11.58
CA ALA A 34 -3.03 1.85 10.34
C ALA A 34 -4.11 1.11 9.55
N THR A 35 -5.07 1.85 9.03
CA THR A 35 -6.11 1.32 8.17
C THR A 35 -5.99 1.92 6.79
N ILE A 36 -5.81 1.07 5.79
CA ILE A 36 -5.89 1.40 4.38
C ILE A 36 -7.31 1.08 3.93
N THR A 37 -8.05 2.07 3.47
CA THR A 37 -9.39 1.88 2.93
C THR A 37 -9.37 2.10 1.43
N LEU A 38 -9.65 1.04 0.66
CA LEU A 38 -9.89 1.15 -0.77
C LEU A 38 -11.27 1.80 -0.94
N ASN A 39 -11.34 2.95 -1.59
CA ASN A 39 -12.49 3.84 -1.49
C ASN A 39 -13.14 4.22 -2.83
N ARG A 40 -13.32 3.21 -3.68
CA ARG A 40 -14.15 3.31 -4.89
C ARG A 40 -15.31 2.30 -4.82
N PRO A 41 -16.17 2.40 -3.78
CA PRO A 41 -17.20 1.38 -3.51
C PRO A 41 -18.22 1.21 -4.63
N GLU A 42 -18.49 2.26 -5.42
CA GLU A 42 -19.39 2.24 -6.56
C GLU A 42 -18.94 1.29 -7.68
N ARG A 43 -17.67 0.88 -7.66
CA ARG A 43 -17.06 -0.04 -8.63
C ARG A 43 -16.46 -1.30 -7.96
N LYS A 44 -16.77 -1.55 -6.69
CA LYS A 44 -16.22 -2.64 -5.88
C LYS A 44 -14.70 -2.50 -5.66
N ASN A 45 -14.25 -1.28 -5.44
CA ASN A 45 -12.88 -0.93 -5.05
C ASN A 45 -11.78 -1.47 -5.97
N PRO A 46 -11.85 -1.25 -7.30
CA PRO A 46 -10.78 -1.69 -8.19
C PRO A 46 -9.52 -0.85 -8.00
N LEU A 47 -8.37 -1.41 -8.36
CA LEU A 47 -7.08 -0.75 -8.31
C LEU A 47 -6.72 -0.16 -9.68
N THR A 48 -6.08 1.02 -9.66
CA THR A 48 -5.52 1.69 -10.83
C THR A 48 -4.00 1.62 -10.83
N PHE A 49 -3.33 2.03 -11.90
CA PHE A 49 -1.86 2.13 -11.94
C PHE A 49 -1.34 3.00 -10.78
N GLU A 50 -1.98 4.13 -10.55
CA GLU A 50 -1.60 5.09 -9.53
C GLU A 50 -1.79 4.52 -8.12
N SER A 51 -2.88 3.80 -7.88
CA SER A 51 -3.10 3.17 -6.57
C SER A 51 -2.10 2.05 -6.30
N TYR A 52 -1.73 1.25 -7.31
CA TYR A 52 -0.66 0.26 -7.19
C TYR A 52 0.68 0.91 -6.83
N ALA A 53 1.04 1.98 -7.52
CA ALA A 53 2.29 2.70 -7.27
C ALA A 53 2.32 3.32 -5.88
N GLU A 54 1.23 3.94 -5.47
CA GLU A 54 1.13 4.59 -4.16
C GLU A 54 1.14 3.56 -3.01
N LEU A 55 0.45 2.43 -3.16
CA LEU A 55 0.51 1.33 -2.19
C LEU A 55 1.92 0.75 -2.09
N ARG A 56 2.60 0.52 -3.23
CA ARG A 56 4.00 0.07 -3.24
C ARG A 56 4.89 1.00 -2.43
N ASP A 57 4.78 2.29 -2.67
CA ASP A 57 5.62 3.29 -1.99
C ASP A 57 5.29 3.37 -0.50
N LEU A 58 4.02 3.26 -0.13
CA LEU A 58 3.60 3.19 1.27
C LEU A 58 4.21 1.97 1.98
N PHE A 59 4.09 0.77 1.40
CA PHE A 59 4.63 -0.44 2.03
C PHE A 59 6.16 -0.42 2.12
N ARG A 60 6.84 0.19 1.17
CA ARG A 60 8.28 0.46 1.28
C ARG A 60 8.60 1.39 2.45
N ALA A 61 7.80 2.44 2.64
CA ALA A 61 7.98 3.38 3.74
C ALA A 61 7.66 2.76 5.11
N LEU A 62 6.68 1.85 5.18
CA LEU A 62 6.27 1.16 6.41
C LEU A 62 7.41 0.36 7.06
N LYS A 63 8.38 -0.10 6.28
CA LYS A 63 9.57 -0.77 6.81
C LYS A 63 10.31 0.08 7.84
N TYR A 64 10.24 1.40 7.72
CA TYR A 64 10.93 2.35 8.59
C TYR A 64 9.97 3.15 9.48
N ALA A 65 8.69 2.79 9.49
CA ALA A 65 7.69 3.47 10.31
C ALA A 65 7.94 3.26 11.80
N SER A 66 7.94 4.34 12.55
CA SER A 66 8.14 4.33 14.01
C SER A 66 6.83 4.35 14.78
N ASP A 67 5.72 4.67 14.12
CA ASP A 67 4.41 4.92 14.72
C ASP A 67 3.31 3.97 14.23
N VAL A 68 3.66 3.01 13.36
CA VAL A 68 2.73 1.99 12.84
C VAL A 68 3.19 0.61 13.30
N HIS A 69 2.32 -0.11 13.97
CA HIS A 69 2.60 -1.45 14.52
C HIS A 69 1.80 -2.57 13.84
N ALA A 70 0.70 -2.23 13.21
CA ALA A 70 -0.12 -3.17 12.44
C ALA A 70 -0.84 -2.42 11.31
N VAL A 71 -1.16 -3.14 10.23
CA VAL A 71 -1.86 -2.59 9.07
C VAL A 71 -3.11 -3.42 8.80
N VAL A 72 -4.24 -2.74 8.65
CA VAL A 72 -5.50 -3.34 8.19
C VAL A 72 -5.81 -2.79 6.79
N ILE A 73 -6.16 -3.67 5.87
CA ILE A 73 -6.66 -3.28 4.55
C ILE A 73 -8.13 -3.65 4.47
N VAL A 74 -8.97 -2.68 4.15
CA VAL A 74 -10.43 -2.83 4.06
C VAL A 74 -10.94 -2.16 2.80
N GLY A 75 -12.05 -2.63 2.25
CA GLY A 75 -12.79 -1.95 1.20
C GLY A 75 -13.92 -1.10 1.77
N ALA A 76 -14.14 0.08 1.21
CA ALA A 76 -15.32 0.87 1.52
C ALA A 76 -16.58 0.18 0.98
N GLY A 77 -17.71 0.31 1.68
CA GLY A 77 -18.96 -0.36 1.33
C GLY A 77 -18.91 -1.85 1.59
N ASP A 78 -19.57 -2.63 0.72
CA ASP A 78 -19.84 -4.05 0.93
C ASP A 78 -18.85 -4.99 0.21
N ASN A 79 -17.79 -4.46 -0.40
CA ASN A 79 -16.83 -5.25 -1.14
C ASN A 79 -15.40 -4.87 -0.76
N PHE A 80 -14.51 -5.85 -0.82
CA PHE A 80 -13.09 -5.65 -0.53
C PHE A 80 -12.36 -5.02 -1.73
N CYS A 81 -12.19 -5.77 -2.81
CA CYS A 81 -11.46 -5.32 -4.00
C CYS A 81 -11.76 -6.23 -5.18
N SER A 82 -12.19 -5.67 -6.29
CA SER A 82 -12.49 -6.42 -7.51
C SER A 82 -11.28 -6.69 -8.40
N GLY A 83 -10.07 -6.30 -7.96
CA GLY A 83 -8.84 -6.45 -8.73
C GLY A 83 -8.46 -5.22 -9.52
N GLY A 84 -7.73 -5.38 -10.62
CA GLY A 84 -7.35 -4.27 -11.50
C GLY A 84 -8.57 -3.70 -12.24
N ASP A 85 -8.62 -2.37 -12.33
CA ASP A 85 -9.69 -1.68 -13.03
C ASP A 85 -9.70 -2.07 -14.53
N VAL A 86 -10.84 -2.54 -15.02
CA VAL A 86 -10.97 -3.01 -16.41
C VAL A 86 -10.72 -1.88 -17.41
N HIS A 87 -11.17 -0.67 -17.10
CA HIS A 87 -11.03 0.47 -18.00
C HIS A 87 -9.68 1.16 -17.86
N GLU A 88 -9.20 1.31 -16.64
CA GLU A 88 -8.00 2.09 -16.35
C GLU A 88 -6.70 1.25 -16.37
N ILE A 89 -6.79 -0.07 -16.22
CA ILE A 89 -5.65 -0.98 -16.31
C ILE A 89 -5.78 -1.91 -17.51
N ILE A 90 -6.79 -2.77 -17.53
CA ILE A 90 -6.86 -3.85 -18.51
C ILE A 90 -6.97 -3.30 -19.94
N GLY A 91 -7.81 -2.27 -20.13
CA GLY A 91 -7.93 -1.59 -21.43
C GLY A 91 -6.60 -1.05 -21.93
N PRO A 92 -5.89 -0.20 -21.18
CA PRO A 92 -4.58 0.29 -21.56
C PRO A 92 -3.51 -0.79 -21.74
N LEU A 93 -3.51 -1.86 -20.93
CA LEU A 93 -2.50 -2.93 -21.02
C LEU A 93 -2.45 -3.58 -22.39
N VAL A 94 -3.60 -3.78 -23.05
CA VAL A 94 -3.63 -4.41 -24.38
C VAL A 94 -3.02 -3.52 -25.48
N GLN A 95 -2.81 -2.24 -25.20
CA GLN A 95 -2.17 -1.28 -26.10
C GLN A 95 -0.69 -1.07 -25.81
N LEU A 96 -0.19 -1.59 -24.68
CA LEU A 96 1.19 -1.41 -24.28
C LEU A 96 2.12 -2.37 -25.02
N ARG A 97 3.33 -1.90 -25.30
CA ARG A 97 4.41 -2.73 -25.84
C ARG A 97 5.10 -3.48 -24.68
N ALA A 98 5.93 -4.45 -25.04
CA ALA A 98 6.63 -5.29 -24.08
C ALA A 98 7.40 -4.52 -22.99
N PRO A 99 8.13 -3.42 -23.26
CA PRO A 99 8.81 -2.67 -22.21
C PRO A 99 7.86 -2.08 -21.15
N GLU A 100 6.74 -1.51 -21.60
CA GLU A 100 5.75 -0.92 -20.69
C GLU A 100 5.02 -2.00 -19.87
N LEU A 101 4.71 -3.14 -20.49
CA LEU A 101 4.13 -4.30 -19.81
C LEU A 101 5.07 -4.82 -18.72
N LEU A 102 6.36 -4.89 -19.01
CA LEU A 102 7.37 -5.31 -18.05
C LEU A 102 7.46 -4.33 -16.86
N MET A 103 7.39 -3.03 -17.13
CA MET A 103 7.39 -1.99 -16.07
C MET A 103 6.17 -2.14 -15.15
N PHE A 104 4.99 -2.38 -15.71
CA PHE A 104 3.79 -2.64 -14.92
C PHE A 104 3.91 -3.90 -14.07
N THR A 105 4.38 -4.99 -14.65
CA THR A 105 4.60 -6.26 -13.95
C THR A 105 5.60 -6.09 -12.80
N ARG A 106 6.67 -5.34 -13.01
CA ARG A 106 7.64 -5.03 -11.96
C ARG A 106 7.02 -4.19 -10.85
N MET A 107 6.22 -3.19 -11.19
CA MET A 107 5.55 -2.35 -10.20
C MET A 107 4.62 -3.16 -9.30
N THR A 108 3.79 -4.03 -9.86
CA THR A 108 2.89 -4.88 -9.09
C THR A 108 3.64 -5.93 -8.28
N GLY A 109 4.68 -6.52 -8.85
CA GLY A 109 5.59 -7.43 -8.14
C GLY A 109 6.30 -6.74 -6.99
N ASP A 110 6.77 -5.52 -7.18
CA ASP A 110 7.42 -4.72 -6.14
C ASP A 110 6.47 -4.38 -4.99
N LEU A 111 5.18 -4.15 -5.26
CA LEU A 111 4.17 -4.01 -4.21
C LEU A 111 4.10 -5.26 -3.34
N VAL A 112 3.98 -6.43 -3.96
CA VAL A 112 3.91 -7.71 -3.23
C VAL A 112 5.19 -7.94 -2.41
N LEU A 113 6.36 -7.67 -2.99
CA LEU A 113 7.63 -7.80 -2.29
C LEU A 113 7.73 -6.82 -1.10
N ALA A 114 7.26 -5.59 -1.27
CA ALA A 114 7.23 -4.61 -0.20
C ALA A 114 6.30 -5.04 0.94
N MET A 115 5.13 -5.59 0.63
CA MET A 115 4.22 -6.15 1.62
C MET A 115 4.86 -7.32 2.38
N ARG A 116 5.54 -8.23 1.69
CA ARG A 116 6.23 -9.36 2.32
C ARG A 116 7.42 -8.94 3.18
N ALA A 117 8.09 -7.85 2.83
CA ALA A 117 9.20 -7.29 3.60
C ALA A 117 8.73 -6.39 4.75
N CYS A 118 7.45 -6.06 4.80
CA CYS A 118 6.86 -5.20 5.82
C CYS A 118 6.95 -5.89 7.19
N PRO A 119 7.55 -5.24 8.21
CA PRO A 119 7.70 -5.84 9.53
C PRO A 119 6.39 -5.88 10.32
N GLN A 120 5.43 -5.01 9.97
CA GLN A 120 4.13 -5.00 10.62
C GLN A 120 3.24 -6.14 10.09
N PRO A 121 2.43 -6.78 10.93
CA PRO A 121 1.41 -7.69 10.44
C PRO A 121 0.40 -6.93 9.59
N ILE A 122 -0.03 -7.58 8.50
CA ILE A 122 -1.01 -7.03 7.56
C ILE A 122 -2.24 -7.93 7.61
N VAL A 123 -3.39 -7.34 7.91
CA VAL A 123 -4.67 -8.05 7.98
C VAL A 123 -5.57 -7.55 6.84
N ALA A 124 -6.05 -8.45 6.01
CA ALA A 124 -7.09 -8.15 5.03
C ALA A 124 -8.46 -8.39 5.64
N ALA A 125 -9.25 -7.33 5.77
CA ALA A 125 -10.64 -7.41 6.22
C ALA A 125 -11.55 -7.63 5.00
N VAL A 126 -11.64 -8.87 4.55
CA VAL A 126 -12.34 -9.23 3.31
C VAL A 126 -13.83 -9.37 3.57
N ASP A 127 -14.63 -8.63 2.80
CA ASP A 127 -16.08 -8.70 2.76
C ASP A 127 -16.53 -8.64 1.30
N GLY A 128 -17.52 -9.46 0.92
CA GLY A 128 -17.99 -9.51 -0.46
C GLY A 128 -16.92 -9.92 -1.47
N VAL A 129 -16.83 -9.15 -2.54
CA VAL A 129 -15.83 -9.37 -3.60
C VAL A 129 -14.53 -8.73 -3.25
#